data_bd5ea3ec8b894692948c0f661aa0efef
#
_entry.id   bd5ea3ec8b894692948c0f661aa0efef
#
_cell.length_a   1.000
_cell.length_b   1.000
_cell.length_c   1.000
_cell.angle_alpha   90.00
_cell.angle_beta   90.00
_cell.angle_gamma   90.00
#
_symmetry.space_group_name_H-M   'P 1'
#
loop_
_entity.id
_entity.type
_entity.pdbx_description
1 polymer ?
#
loop_
_entity_poly.entity_id
_entity_poly.type
_entity_poly.pdbx_seq_one_letter_code
_entity_poly.pdbx_strand_id
1 'polypeptide(L)'
;MPRSYNGASRDSSNHQESVNTFTSLEQRLGEDWSLKLAANYLYGTRDYDSVIVGTTTGVVNPTTGDGLRYTATKGDNTQKQRGIDVMLSGPFQLLGREHELVMGFNYQSYENRRNGFGNLLANGSSNNGVSGVPVNIWTWDNQGPTPSYNFNREDDDIDQRQTGAYLATRLKPTDDLSVILGARVSNYQYDALFHYHVASLQPYDTDDSVKATGEVTPYAGVVYDLNDVHSVYASYTSIFKPQPYRNQAGKLLEPREGDNYELGLKSEYFGGRLNTAFALYEVKLDNDAVADGTVAGSDGLITAYRAEKTTTRGIDMEVSGELAPGWNLAASYTHSRVKDNDGERVKTTIPMDMFKLWSTYQLSGELERLTVGGGVNWQSGMHFTATPWQVGNPVKIKQGDYATVGLMARYQLTPQWSATATVNNVFDEKYFSSFDDNFNSASYGEPRNFMVSSKWEF
;
A
#
# COMPACT_ATOMS: atom_id res chain seq x y z
N MET A 1 -16.00 -0.62 -22.09
CA MET A 1 -15.57 -2.01 -22.29
C MET A 1 -16.28 -2.91 -21.31
N PRO A 2 -16.50 -4.20 -21.61
CA PRO A 2 -17.04 -5.14 -20.62
C PRO A 2 -15.99 -5.39 -19.52
N ARG A 3 -16.45 -5.75 -18.31
CA ARG A 3 -15.54 -6.12 -17.21
C ARG A 3 -14.68 -7.36 -17.51
N SER A 4 -15.14 -8.20 -18.42
CA SER A 4 -14.42 -9.39 -18.88
C SER A 4 -13.28 -9.10 -19.87
N TYR A 5 -13.11 -7.83 -20.27
CA TYR A 5 -12.01 -7.47 -21.15
C TYR A 5 -10.66 -7.68 -20.45
N ASN A 6 -9.81 -8.44 -21.09
CA ASN A 6 -8.44 -8.67 -20.66
C ASN A 6 -7.50 -8.26 -21.79
N GLY A 7 -6.63 -7.27 -21.53
CA GLY A 7 -5.64 -6.80 -22.49
C GLY A 7 -4.38 -7.66 -22.60
N ALA A 8 -4.25 -8.70 -21.76
CA ALA A 8 -3.11 -9.60 -21.79
C ALA A 8 -3.29 -10.73 -22.83
N SER A 9 -2.20 -11.11 -23.51
CA SER A 9 -2.16 -12.31 -24.33
C SER A 9 -2.28 -13.57 -23.47
N ARG A 10 -2.85 -14.64 -24.02
CA ARG A 10 -2.91 -15.97 -23.37
C ARG A 10 -1.53 -16.52 -23.03
N ASP A 11 -0.53 -16.19 -23.84
CA ASP A 11 0.84 -16.66 -23.69
C ASP A 11 1.62 -15.88 -22.65
N SER A 12 1.01 -14.84 -22.06
CA SER A 12 1.60 -14.11 -20.95
C SER A 12 1.71 -14.99 -19.72
N SER A 13 2.87 -15.01 -19.10
CA SER A 13 3.15 -15.75 -17.88
C SER A 13 3.75 -14.86 -16.81
N ASN A 14 3.48 -15.19 -15.56
CA ASN A 14 4.09 -14.54 -14.40
C ASN A 14 4.22 -15.60 -13.32
N HIS A 15 5.42 -16.11 -13.17
CA HIS A 15 5.74 -17.13 -12.18
C HIS A 15 6.48 -16.47 -11.02
N GLN A 16 5.97 -16.64 -9.83
CA GLN A 16 6.56 -16.09 -8.62
C GLN A 16 6.66 -17.16 -7.55
N GLU A 17 7.85 -17.31 -6.99
CA GLU A 17 8.11 -18.15 -5.84
C GLU A 17 8.66 -17.33 -4.69
N SER A 18 8.30 -17.66 -3.46
CA SER A 18 8.86 -17.00 -2.29
C SER A 18 8.96 -17.96 -1.11
N VAL A 19 10.04 -17.82 -0.36
CA VAL A 19 10.25 -18.47 0.93
C VAL A 19 10.41 -17.38 1.97
N ASN A 20 9.56 -17.40 2.97
CA ASN A 20 9.63 -16.48 4.10
C ASN A 20 9.85 -17.29 5.38
N THR A 21 10.91 -16.95 6.10
CA THR A 21 11.24 -17.56 7.38
C THR A 21 11.28 -16.46 8.44
N PHE A 22 10.63 -16.71 9.54
CA PHE A 22 10.70 -15.81 10.70
C PHE A 22 10.95 -16.62 11.96
N THR A 23 11.63 -16.01 12.92
CA THR A 23 11.83 -16.54 14.25
C THR A 23 11.71 -15.44 15.28
N SER A 24 11.22 -15.79 16.45
CA SER A 24 11.20 -14.88 17.59
C SER A 24 11.51 -15.66 18.87
N LEU A 25 12.28 -15.01 19.74
CA LEU A 25 12.58 -15.48 21.08
C LEU A 25 12.19 -14.38 22.04
N GLU A 26 11.39 -14.71 23.04
CA GLU A 26 11.06 -13.83 24.14
C GLU A 26 11.58 -14.45 25.43
N GLN A 27 12.48 -13.73 26.11
CA GLN A 27 13.09 -14.12 27.35
C GLN A 27 12.66 -13.15 28.46
N ARG A 28 12.00 -13.66 29.48
CA ARG A 28 11.74 -12.90 30.71
C ARG A 28 13.06 -12.73 31.49
N LEU A 29 13.32 -11.52 31.93
CA LEU A 29 14.48 -11.12 32.71
C LEU A 29 14.00 -10.63 34.09
N GLY A 30 14.20 -11.46 35.12
CA GLY A 30 13.57 -11.22 36.42
C GLY A 30 12.06 -11.40 36.37
N GLU A 31 11.34 -10.59 37.14
CA GLU A 31 9.88 -10.74 37.29
C GLU A 31 9.10 -9.99 36.18
N ASP A 32 9.59 -8.82 35.72
CA ASP A 32 8.79 -7.88 34.93
C ASP A 32 9.43 -7.38 33.62
N TRP A 33 10.70 -7.69 33.39
CA TRP A 33 11.39 -7.30 32.17
C TRP A 33 11.30 -8.40 31.11
N SER A 34 11.17 -7.99 29.85
CA SER A 34 11.16 -8.89 28.69
C SER A 34 12.18 -8.43 27.65
N LEU A 35 13.02 -9.36 27.19
CA LEU A 35 13.88 -9.21 26.04
C LEU A 35 13.28 -10.00 24.88
N LYS A 36 12.94 -9.31 23.80
CA LYS A 36 12.44 -9.91 22.57
C LYS A 36 13.48 -9.77 21.47
N LEU A 37 13.82 -10.91 20.85
CA LEU A 37 14.63 -10.99 19.64
C LEU A 37 13.75 -11.49 18.51
N ALA A 38 13.72 -10.79 17.40
CA ALA A 38 12.99 -11.23 16.22
C ALA A 38 13.87 -11.13 14.98
N ALA A 39 13.79 -12.12 14.11
CA ALA A 39 14.48 -12.11 12.82
C ALA A 39 13.56 -12.64 11.72
N ASN A 40 13.69 -12.07 10.54
CA ASN A 40 13.01 -12.55 9.34
C ASN A 40 13.94 -12.56 8.14
N TYR A 41 13.68 -13.50 7.26
CA TYR A 41 14.35 -13.62 5.97
C TYR A 41 13.32 -13.97 4.90
N LEU A 42 13.28 -13.18 3.83
CA LEU A 42 12.50 -13.47 2.64
C LEU A 42 13.44 -13.61 1.44
N TYR A 43 13.26 -14.67 0.70
CA TYR A 43 13.83 -14.88 -0.62
C TYR A 43 12.68 -15.04 -1.61
N GLY A 44 12.69 -14.28 -2.70
CA GLY A 44 11.68 -14.37 -3.73
C GLY A 44 12.31 -14.30 -5.12
N THR A 45 11.72 -15.05 -6.04
CA THR A 45 12.03 -14.98 -7.48
C THR A 45 10.75 -14.71 -8.25
N ARG A 46 10.88 -14.01 -9.35
CA ARG A 46 9.80 -13.75 -10.28
C ARG A 46 10.32 -13.80 -11.70
N ASP A 47 9.72 -14.64 -12.52
CA ASP A 47 9.92 -14.70 -13.95
C ASP A 47 8.63 -14.26 -14.63
N TYR A 48 8.73 -13.31 -15.55
CA TYR A 48 7.55 -12.84 -16.25
C TYR A 48 7.83 -12.66 -17.75
N ASP A 49 6.86 -13.06 -18.55
CA ASP A 49 6.77 -12.77 -19.98
C ASP A 49 5.34 -12.28 -20.26
N SER A 50 5.21 -11.01 -20.56
CA SER A 50 3.93 -10.34 -20.68
C SER A 50 3.79 -9.64 -22.01
N VAL A 51 2.79 -10.03 -22.78
CA VAL A 51 2.32 -9.31 -23.97
C VAL A 51 0.98 -8.72 -23.64
N ILE A 52 0.92 -7.41 -23.66
CA ILE A 52 -0.31 -6.66 -23.34
C ILE A 52 -0.68 -5.73 -24.48
N VAL A 53 -1.95 -5.40 -24.55
CA VAL A 53 -2.46 -4.35 -25.44
C VAL A 53 -2.40 -3.02 -24.68
N GLY A 54 -1.70 -2.06 -25.25
CA GLY A 54 -1.47 -0.76 -24.63
C GLY A 54 -1.51 0.40 -25.64
N THR A 55 -1.48 1.61 -25.11
CA THR A 55 -1.55 2.86 -25.90
C THR A 55 -0.20 3.56 -25.95
N THR A 56 0.85 2.91 -26.43
CA THR A 56 2.17 3.56 -26.49
C THR A 56 2.22 4.77 -27.44
N THR A 57 1.29 4.87 -28.39
CA THR A 57 1.27 5.95 -29.39
C THR A 57 -0.12 6.43 -29.82
N GLY A 58 -1.22 6.01 -29.18
CA GLY A 58 -2.53 6.34 -29.71
C GLY A 58 -3.69 6.39 -28.74
N VAL A 59 -4.64 7.25 -29.04
CA VAL A 59 -5.98 7.20 -28.45
C VAL A 59 -6.78 6.14 -29.21
N VAL A 60 -7.45 5.25 -28.49
CA VAL A 60 -8.39 4.30 -29.10
C VAL A 60 -9.50 5.08 -29.77
N ASN A 61 -9.73 4.81 -31.04
CA ASN A 61 -10.91 5.30 -31.74
C ASN A 61 -12.13 4.54 -31.20
N PRO A 62 -13.04 5.19 -30.49
CA PRO A 62 -14.17 4.49 -29.85
C PRO A 62 -15.18 3.92 -30.87
N THR A 63 -15.14 4.37 -32.13
CA THR A 63 -16.03 3.91 -33.19
C THR A 63 -15.46 2.71 -33.92
N THR A 64 -14.16 2.79 -34.32
CA THR A 64 -13.51 1.73 -35.11
C THR A 64 -12.78 0.70 -34.25
N GLY A 65 -12.43 1.03 -33.01
CA GLY A 65 -11.66 0.17 -32.11
C GLY A 65 -10.14 0.19 -32.35
N ASP A 66 -9.67 0.99 -33.30
CA ASP A 66 -8.26 1.08 -33.65
C ASP A 66 -7.49 2.04 -32.74
N GLY A 67 -6.17 1.99 -32.77
CA GLY A 67 -5.28 2.91 -32.06
C GLY A 67 -4.50 2.26 -30.92
N LEU A 68 -4.71 0.98 -30.66
CA LEU A 68 -3.89 0.20 -29.71
C LEU A 68 -2.75 -0.52 -30.44
N ARG A 69 -1.73 -0.86 -29.68
CA ARG A 69 -0.56 -1.63 -30.12
C ARG A 69 -0.17 -2.65 -29.06
N TYR A 70 0.52 -3.69 -29.46
CA TYR A 70 1.14 -4.61 -28.53
C TYR A 70 2.33 -3.95 -27.85
N THR A 71 2.47 -4.24 -26.57
CA THR A 71 3.68 -4.01 -25.78
C THR A 71 4.04 -5.33 -25.12
N ALA A 72 5.30 -5.70 -25.21
CA ALA A 72 5.81 -6.90 -24.57
C ALA A 72 6.89 -6.51 -23.56
N THR A 73 6.92 -7.22 -22.45
CA THR A 73 7.97 -7.11 -21.42
C THR A 73 8.33 -8.50 -20.93
N LYS A 74 9.61 -8.78 -20.84
CA LYS A 74 10.14 -9.99 -20.24
C LYS A 74 11.24 -9.63 -19.26
N GLY A 75 11.26 -10.33 -18.15
CA GLY A 75 12.32 -10.17 -17.16
C GLY A 75 12.29 -11.24 -16.11
N ASP A 76 13.36 -11.30 -15.39
CA ASP A 76 13.46 -12.02 -14.14
C ASP A 76 13.86 -11.07 -13.00
N ASN A 77 13.53 -11.46 -11.79
CA ASN A 77 13.79 -10.65 -10.61
C ASN A 77 14.06 -11.57 -9.43
N THR A 78 15.08 -11.25 -8.65
CA THR A 78 15.41 -11.91 -7.40
C THR A 78 15.40 -10.88 -6.28
N GLN A 79 14.64 -11.16 -5.22
CA GLN A 79 14.53 -10.30 -4.03
C GLN A 79 15.03 -11.02 -2.80
N LYS A 80 15.75 -10.30 -1.95
CA LYS A 80 16.13 -10.76 -0.62
C LYS A 80 15.84 -9.67 0.40
N GLN A 81 15.14 -10.04 1.45
CA GLN A 81 14.89 -9.15 2.59
C GLN A 81 15.39 -9.80 3.86
N ARG A 82 16.04 -9.03 4.72
CA ARG A 82 16.49 -9.46 6.04
C ARG A 82 16.09 -8.43 7.07
N GLY A 83 15.58 -8.89 8.19
CA GLY A 83 15.23 -8.04 9.31
C GLY A 83 15.69 -8.65 10.62
N ILE A 84 16.19 -7.82 11.52
CA ILE A 84 16.50 -8.16 12.90
C ILE A 84 15.94 -7.05 13.78
N ASP A 85 15.27 -7.41 14.84
CA ASP A 85 14.78 -6.50 15.88
C ASP A 85 15.16 -7.05 17.26
N VAL A 86 15.67 -6.17 18.09
CA VAL A 86 16.02 -6.44 19.50
C VAL A 86 15.28 -5.42 20.35
N MET A 87 14.38 -5.86 21.20
CA MET A 87 13.58 -5.01 22.06
C MET A 87 13.67 -5.43 23.51
N LEU A 88 13.95 -4.50 24.39
CA LEU A 88 13.88 -4.64 25.83
C LEU A 88 12.73 -3.78 26.35
N SER A 89 11.85 -4.36 27.13
CA SER A 89 10.71 -3.67 27.76
C SER A 89 10.52 -4.10 29.18
N GLY A 90 10.06 -3.17 30.02
CA GLY A 90 9.76 -3.47 31.41
C GLY A 90 9.39 -2.23 32.22
N PRO A 91 8.93 -2.44 33.46
CA PRO A 91 8.59 -1.38 34.38
C PRO A 91 9.84 -0.76 35.02
N PHE A 92 9.70 0.48 35.46
CA PHE A 92 10.66 1.15 36.32
C PHE A 92 9.97 2.05 37.32
N GLN A 93 10.61 2.26 38.48
CA GLN A 93 10.05 3.10 39.55
C GLN A 93 10.62 4.53 39.45
N LEU A 94 9.72 5.52 39.45
CA LEU A 94 10.09 6.93 39.52
C LEU A 94 9.04 7.69 40.34
N LEU A 95 9.50 8.50 41.32
CA LEU A 95 8.63 9.30 42.17
C LEU A 95 7.54 8.48 42.90
N GLY A 96 7.86 7.23 43.26
CA GLY A 96 6.95 6.35 43.97
C GLY A 96 5.85 5.71 43.12
N ARG A 97 5.95 5.82 41.78
CA ARG A 97 4.99 5.22 40.85
C ARG A 97 5.73 4.33 39.84
N GLU A 98 5.01 3.38 39.33
CA GLU A 98 5.50 2.49 38.28
C GLU A 98 5.22 3.06 36.89
N HIS A 99 6.24 3.03 36.04
CA HIS A 99 6.26 3.50 34.66
C HIS A 99 6.75 2.39 33.74
N GLU A 100 6.58 2.56 32.45
CA GLU A 100 7.01 1.58 31.46
C GLU A 100 8.12 2.16 30.56
N LEU A 101 9.12 1.35 30.25
CA LEU A 101 10.22 1.67 29.34
C LEU A 101 10.28 0.63 28.24
N VAL A 102 10.48 1.11 27.00
CA VAL A 102 10.76 0.29 25.84
C VAL A 102 11.97 0.87 25.14
N MET A 103 12.96 0.05 24.84
CA MET A 103 14.10 0.43 24.04
C MET A 103 14.48 -0.69 23.08
N GLY A 104 15.02 -0.32 21.96
CA GLY A 104 15.42 -1.35 21.01
C GLY A 104 16.24 -0.83 19.86
N PHE A 105 16.66 -1.79 19.07
CA PHE A 105 17.46 -1.60 17.86
C PHE A 105 16.91 -2.50 16.77
N ASN A 106 16.83 -1.99 15.54
CA ASN A 106 16.52 -2.81 14.39
C ASN A 106 17.48 -2.58 13.22
N TYR A 107 17.60 -3.62 12.41
CA TYR A 107 18.29 -3.63 11.13
C TYR A 107 17.38 -4.23 10.08
N GLN A 108 17.33 -3.60 8.91
CA GLN A 108 16.64 -4.12 7.73
C GLN A 108 17.52 -3.94 6.51
N SER A 109 17.53 -4.95 5.63
CA SER A 109 18.12 -4.85 4.29
C SER A 109 17.16 -5.41 3.24
N TYR A 110 17.21 -4.80 2.07
CA TYR A 110 16.51 -5.24 0.87
C TYR A 110 17.51 -5.22 -0.28
N GLU A 111 17.59 -6.34 -0.98
CA GLU A 111 18.37 -6.50 -2.22
C GLU A 111 17.38 -6.89 -3.32
N ASN A 112 17.49 -6.24 -4.47
CA ASN A 112 16.73 -6.60 -5.66
C ASN A 112 17.67 -6.62 -6.85
N ARG A 113 17.62 -7.71 -7.60
CA ARG A 113 18.36 -7.92 -8.85
C ARG A 113 17.35 -8.24 -9.93
N ARG A 114 17.32 -7.44 -10.97
CA ARG A 114 16.36 -7.58 -12.08
C ARG A 114 17.10 -7.57 -13.39
N ASN A 115 16.74 -8.50 -14.27
CA ASN A 115 17.14 -8.49 -15.69
C ASN A 115 15.91 -8.20 -16.55
N GLY A 116 16.05 -7.33 -17.52
CA GLY A 116 15.03 -7.01 -18.52
C GLY A 116 15.51 -7.39 -19.93
N PHE A 117 14.70 -8.15 -20.66
CA PHE A 117 15.05 -8.66 -21.98
C PHE A 117 14.34 -7.87 -23.07
N GLY A 118 15.01 -7.71 -24.18
CA GLY A 118 14.52 -7.03 -25.38
C GLY A 118 14.81 -7.76 -26.67
N ASN A 119 14.35 -7.21 -27.77
CA ASN A 119 14.64 -7.67 -29.11
C ASN A 119 15.49 -6.65 -29.85
N LEU A 120 16.66 -7.08 -30.30
CA LEU A 120 17.57 -6.31 -31.16
C LEU A 120 17.12 -6.48 -32.60
N LEU A 121 16.78 -5.36 -33.24
CA LEU A 121 16.37 -5.32 -34.63
C LEU A 121 17.58 -5.24 -35.57
N ALA A 122 17.40 -5.66 -36.83
CA ALA A 122 18.46 -5.67 -37.86
C ALA A 122 19.06 -4.29 -38.16
N ASN A 123 18.33 -3.20 -37.86
CA ASN A 123 18.82 -1.82 -38.02
C ASN A 123 19.61 -1.32 -36.79
N GLY A 124 19.90 -2.18 -35.79
CA GLY A 124 20.62 -1.83 -34.58
C GLY A 124 19.75 -1.15 -33.49
N SER A 125 18.49 -0.90 -33.75
CA SER A 125 17.58 -0.43 -32.71
C SER A 125 17.05 -1.59 -31.84
N SER A 126 16.53 -1.29 -30.66
CA SER A 126 15.93 -2.29 -29.79
C SER A 126 14.46 -1.97 -29.50
N ASN A 127 13.69 -2.99 -29.19
CA ASN A 127 12.36 -2.86 -28.68
C ASN A 127 12.07 -3.90 -27.57
N ASN A 128 10.91 -3.83 -26.97
CA ASN A 128 10.51 -4.74 -25.89
C ASN A 128 9.94 -6.07 -26.43
N GLY A 129 10.55 -6.66 -27.48
CA GLY A 129 10.15 -7.97 -28.00
C GLY A 129 9.04 -7.93 -29.06
N VAL A 130 8.02 -7.12 -28.90
CA VAL A 130 7.00 -6.81 -29.91
C VAL A 130 6.69 -5.34 -29.83
N SER A 131 6.94 -4.60 -30.89
CA SER A 131 6.52 -3.21 -30.91
C SER A 131 5.79 -2.89 -32.19
N GLY A 132 4.77 -2.07 -32.04
CA GLY A 132 4.14 -1.43 -33.17
C GLY A 132 3.11 -2.24 -33.94
N VAL A 133 2.87 -3.50 -33.60
CA VAL A 133 1.78 -4.27 -34.23
C VAL A 133 0.44 -3.68 -33.80
N PRO A 134 -0.39 -3.18 -34.76
CA PRO A 134 -1.69 -2.60 -34.43
C PRO A 134 -2.63 -3.66 -33.85
N VAL A 135 -3.47 -3.23 -32.90
CA VAL A 135 -4.53 -4.04 -32.31
C VAL A 135 -5.83 -3.28 -32.38
N ASN A 136 -6.89 -3.96 -32.78
CA ASN A 136 -8.24 -3.45 -32.70
C ASN A 136 -8.93 -4.00 -31.44
N ILE A 137 -9.41 -3.11 -30.59
CA ILE A 137 -9.96 -3.47 -29.28
C ILE A 137 -11.25 -4.28 -29.37
N TRP A 138 -12.04 -4.12 -30.47
CA TRP A 138 -13.30 -4.82 -30.65
C TRP A 138 -13.13 -6.25 -31.17
N THR A 139 -12.01 -6.52 -31.84
CA THR A 139 -11.70 -7.85 -32.40
C THR A 139 -10.62 -8.59 -31.59
N TRP A 140 -10.16 -8.01 -30.50
CA TRP A 140 -9.16 -8.62 -29.62
C TRP A 140 -9.68 -9.91 -28.98
N ASP A 141 -8.99 -11.01 -29.23
CA ASP A 141 -9.34 -12.38 -28.81
C ASP A 141 -8.33 -12.98 -27.81
N ASN A 142 -7.48 -12.16 -27.22
CA ASN A 142 -6.37 -12.55 -26.35
C ASN A 142 -5.25 -13.36 -27.06
N GLN A 143 -5.14 -13.26 -28.37
CA GLN A 143 -4.02 -13.83 -29.12
C GLN A 143 -3.09 -12.71 -29.58
N GLY A 144 -1.89 -12.69 -29.04
CA GLY A 144 -0.83 -11.77 -29.43
C GLY A 144 0.22 -12.45 -30.31
N PRO A 145 1.06 -11.70 -31.01
CA PRO A 145 2.23 -12.24 -31.64
C PRO A 145 3.20 -12.76 -30.59
N THR A 146 3.91 -13.82 -30.88
CA THR A 146 4.98 -14.33 -30.02
C THR A 146 6.13 -13.32 -30.00
N PRO A 147 6.53 -12.78 -28.85
CA PRO A 147 7.66 -11.86 -28.78
C PRO A 147 8.98 -12.59 -29.04
N SER A 148 9.95 -11.83 -29.55
CA SER A 148 11.33 -12.31 -29.66
C SER A 148 12.21 -11.54 -28.70
N TYR A 149 12.92 -12.26 -27.86
CA TYR A 149 13.88 -11.70 -26.92
C TYR A 149 15.25 -12.29 -27.20
N ASN A 150 16.17 -11.53 -27.74
CA ASN A 150 17.46 -12.02 -28.21
C ASN A 150 18.65 -11.35 -27.53
N PHE A 151 18.43 -10.42 -26.61
CA PHE A 151 19.50 -9.81 -25.83
C PHE A 151 19.00 -9.34 -24.46
N ASN A 152 19.93 -9.20 -23.51
CA ASN A 152 19.70 -8.51 -22.25
C ASN A 152 19.67 -7.00 -22.52
N ARG A 153 18.58 -6.37 -22.15
CA ARG A 153 18.34 -4.94 -22.39
C ARG A 153 18.76 -4.06 -21.22
N GLU A 154 18.52 -4.53 -20.01
CA GLU A 154 18.76 -3.81 -18.79
C GLU A 154 18.97 -4.75 -17.61
N ASP A 155 19.84 -4.37 -16.70
CA ASP A 155 20.02 -5.01 -15.40
C ASP A 155 19.90 -3.95 -14.32
N ASP A 156 19.15 -4.24 -13.27
CA ASP A 156 19.00 -3.34 -12.12
C ASP A 156 19.52 -4.02 -10.87
N ASP A 157 20.42 -3.34 -10.18
CA ASP A 157 20.93 -3.72 -8.88
C ASP A 157 20.51 -2.68 -7.84
N ILE A 158 19.62 -3.08 -6.93
CA ILE A 158 19.11 -2.22 -5.87
C ILE A 158 19.48 -2.81 -4.52
N ASP A 159 20.18 -2.03 -3.71
CA ASP A 159 20.52 -2.33 -2.33
C ASP A 159 19.95 -1.24 -1.41
N GLN A 160 19.19 -1.64 -0.43
CA GLN A 160 18.67 -0.74 0.60
C GLN A 160 19.01 -1.28 1.98
N ARG A 161 19.46 -0.40 2.87
CA ARG A 161 19.76 -0.73 4.27
C ARG A 161 19.19 0.33 5.18
N GLN A 162 18.61 -0.11 6.27
CA GLN A 162 18.12 0.78 7.32
C GLN A 162 18.49 0.22 8.68
N THR A 163 18.99 1.10 9.55
CA THR A 163 19.19 0.81 10.97
C THR A 163 18.46 1.85 11.80
N GLY A 164 18.03 1.45 12.99
CA GLY A 164 17.39 2.38 13.90
C GLY A 164 17.51 1.95 15.34
N ALA A 165 17.78 2.90 16.22
CA ALA A 165 17.65 2.75 17.66
C ALA A 165 16.47 3.58 18.14
N TYR A 166 15.69 3.05 19.07
CA TYR A 166 14.51 3.74 19.59
C TYR A 166 14.40 3.60 21.11
N LEU A 167 13.82 4.61 21.70
CA LEU A 167 13.50 4.66 23.12
C LEU A 167 12.11 5.26 23.29
N ALA A 168 11.29 4.64 24.14
CA ALA A 168 9.99 5.12 24.51
C ALA A 168 9.74 4.90 26.01
N THR A 169 9.01 5.82 26.62
CA THR A 169 8.53 5.66 27.99
C THR A 169 7.05 6.04 28.08
N ARG A 170 6.32 5.29 28.89
CA ARG A 170 4.99 5.63 29.34
C ARG A 170 5.06 5.98 30.82
N LEU A 171 4.96 7.25 31.10
CA LEU A 171 4.92 7.79 32.44
C LEU A 171 3.47 7.83 32.93
N LYS A 172 3.23 7.43 34.19
CA LYS A 172 1.92 7.45 34.85
C LYS A 172 1.97 8.40 36.05
N PRO A 173 1.85 9.74 35.83
CA PRO A 173 1.89 10.72 36.92
C PRO A 173 0.75 10.57 37.90
N THR A 174 -0.44 10.13 37.43
CA THR A 174 -1.59 9.74 38.24
C THR A 174 -2.13 8.40 37.74
N ASP A 175 -3.15 7.87 38.40
CA ASP A 175 -3.78 6.61 37.93
C ASP A 175 -4.51 6.80 36.61
N ASP A 176 -5.06 7.99 36.36
CA ASP A 176 -5.86 8.32 35.19
C ASP A 176 -5.05 8.99 34.06
N LEU A 177 -3.80 9.39 34.31
CA LEU A 177 -2.98 10.13 33.34
C LEU A 177 -1.78 9.32 32.90
N SER A 178 -1.63 9.11 31.61
CA SER A 178 -0.44 8.55 30.96
C SER A 178 0.18 9.57 30.01
N VAL A 179 1.50 9.77 30.11
CA VAL A 179 2.30 10.59 29.19
C VAL A 179 3.28 9.68 28.48
N ILE A 180 3.23 9.64 27.17
CA ILE A 180 4.09 8.81 26.32
C ILE A 180 5.08 9.72 25.64
N LEU A 181 6.38 9.42 25.77
CA LEU A 181 7.47 10.15 25.11
C LEU A 181 8.40 9.15 24.46
N GLY A 182 8.86 9.46 23.26
CA GLY A 182 9.82 8.61 22.61
C GLY A 182 10.48 9.27 21.42
N ALA A 183 11.55 8.64 20.96
CA ALA A 183 12.26 9.04 19.75
C ALA A 183 12.93 7.82 19.12
N ARG A 184 13.12 7.91 17.80
CA ARG A 184 13.90 6.98 17.01
C ARG A 184 15.01 7.75 16.30
N VAL A 185 16.21 7.19 16.30
CA VAL A 185 17.33 7.65 15.45
C VAL A 185 17.50 6.63 14.34
N SER A 186 17.46 7.08 13.10
CA SER A 186 17.52 6.21 11.91
C SER A 186 18.70 6.56 11.02
N ASN A 187 19.32 5.53 10.44
CA ASN A 187 20.20 5.67 9.28
C ASN A 187 19.59 4.89 8.11
N TYR A 188 19.67 5.47 6.94
CA TYR A 188 19.16 4.91 5.70
C TYR A 188 20.21 5.04 4.60
N GLN A 189 20.35 3.98 3.82
CA GLN A 189 21.16 3.97 2.61
C GLN A 189 20.39 3.22 1.52
N TYR A 190 20.36 3.82 0.36
CA TYR A 190 19.80 3.26 -0.87
C TYR A 190 20.84 3.46 -1.97
N ASP A 191 21.21 2.37 -2.62
CA ASP A 191 22.12 2.35 -3.75
C ASP A 191 21.39 1.60 -4.88
N ALA A 192 21.20 2.23 -6.03
CA ALA A 192 20.61 1.62 -7.21
C ALA A 192 21.50 1.85 -8.42
N LEU A 193 21.91 0.78 -9.04
CA LEU A 193 22.71 0.79 -10.27
C LEU A 193 21.87 0.17 -11.38
N PHE A 194 21.71 0.92 -12.47
CA PHE A 194 20.96 0.52 -13.64
C PHE A 194 21.92 0.43 -14.82
N HIS A 195 22.05 -0.75 -15.40
CA HIS A 195 22.87 -1.03 -16.58
C HIS A 195 21.96 -1.15 -17.81
N TYR A 196 22.12 -0.28 -18.76
CA TYR A 196 21.37 -0.30 -20.00
C TYR A 196 22.24 -0.79 -21.16
N HIS A 197 21.85 -1.89 -21.79
CA HIS A 197 22.53 -2.55 -22.89
C HIS A 197 21.85 -2.25 -24.24
N VAL A 198 21.58 -0.99 -24.52
CA VAL A 198 20.85 -0.61 -25.75
C VAL A 198 21.78 -0.69 -26.94
N ALA A 199 21.43 -1.49 -27.94
CA ALA A 199 22.28 -1.83 -29.07
C ALA A 199 22.68 -0.65 -29.99
N SER A 200 21.88 0.42 -30.02
CA SER A 200 22.15 1.61 -30.84
C SER A 200 22.89 2.71 -30.08
N LEU A 201 23.07 2.56 -28.78
CA LEU A 201 23.79 3.50 -27.93
C LEU A 201 24.95 2.73 -27.26
N GLN A 202 25.99 3.45 -26.86
CA GLN A 202 26.99 2.83 -25.97
C GLN A 202 26.26 2.41 -24.70
N PRO A 203 26.53 1.20 -24.18
CA PRO A 203 26.01 0.84 -22.85
C PRO A 203 26.34 1.92 -21.84
N TYR A 204 25.40 2.26 -20.99
CA TYR A 204 25.62 3.26 -19.96
C TYR A 204 25.00 2.82 -18.63
N ASP A 205 25.57 3.31 -17.57
CA ASP A 205 25.15 3.06 -16.21
C ASP A 205 24.58 4.34 -15.62
N THR A 206 23.52 4.21 -14.83
CA THR A 206 23.06 5.27 -13.96
C THR A 206 23.15 4.81 -12.50
N ASP A 207 23.69 5.66 -11.66
CA ASP A 207 23.83 5.42 -10.21
C ASP A 207 22.91 6.40 -9.49
N ASP A 208 21.97 5.84 -8.71
CA ASP A 208 21.10 6.58 -7.82
C ASP A 208 21.34 6.16 -6.38
N SER A 209 22.05 7.01 -5.65
CA SER A 209 22.37 6.76 -4.24
C SER A 209 21.73 7.82 -3.35
N VAL A 210 21.09 7.36 -2.27
CA VAL A 210 20.50 8.21 -1.24
C VAL A 210 21.02 7.78 0.12
N LYS A 211 21.55 8.71 0.89
CA LYS A 211 22.03 8.45 2.24
C LYS A 211 21.49 9.49 3.21
N ALA A 212 20.87 9.02 4.29
CA ALA A 212 20.47 9.84 5.43
C ALA A 212 20.99 9.20 6.71
N THR A 213 21.56 9.98 7.59
CA THR A 213 22.21 9.46 8.82
C THR A 213 21.87 10.34 10.02
N GLY A 214 21.51 9.67 11.14
CA GLY A 214 21.22 10.36 12.38
C GLY A 214 19.86 11.07 12.40
N GLU A 215 18.93 10.64 11.55
CA GLU A 215 17.60 11.24 11.47
C GLU A 215 16.77 10.90 12.70
N VAL A 216 16.35 11.93 13.41
CA VAL A 216 15.58 11.80 14.65
C VAL A 216 14.12 12.02 14.39
N THR A 217 13.29 11.00 14.67
CA THR A 217 11.84 11.06 14.61
C THR A 217 11.24 10.98 16.01
N PRO A 218 10.89 12.11 16.64
CA PRO A 218 10.25 12.14 17.94
C PRO A 218 8.77 11.80 17.84
N TYR A 219 8.21 11.32 18.96
CA TYR A 219 6.78 11.25 19.18
C TYR A 219 6.44 11.53 20.65
N ALA A 220 5.24 12.06 20.86
CA ALA A 220 4.71 12.34 22.18
C ALA A 220 3.19 12.07 22.18
N GLY A 221 2.67 11.67 23.33
CA GLY A 221 1.25 11.45 23.52
C GLY A 221 0.85 11.65 24.96
N VAL A 222 -0.41 12.02 25.16
CA VAL A 222 -1.05 12.07 26.46
C VAL A 222 -2.39 11.31 26.36
N VAL A 223 -2.66 10.47 27.34
CA VAL A 223 -3.92 9.76 27.50
C VAL A 223 -4.47 10.10 28.87
N TYR A 224 -5.73 10.50 28.94
CA TYR A 224 -6.42 10.77 30.19
C TYR A 224 -7.71 9.94 30.25
N ASP A 225 -7.79 9.09 31.26
CA ASP A 225 -8.94 8.24 31.52
C ASP A 225 -10.01 9.08 32.24
N LEU A 226 -11.09 9.42 31.54
CA LEU A 226 -12.21 10.19 32.08
C LEU A 226 -12.99 9.37 33.14
N ASN A 227 -13.05 8.07 32.91
CA ASN A 227 -13.65 7.05 33.77
C ASN A 227 -13.25 5.66 33.24
N ASP A 228 -13.76 4.59 33.83
CA ASP A 228 -13.48 3.20 33.49
C ASP A 228 -13.88 2.81 32.05
N VAL A 229 -14.60 3.67 31.34
CA VAL A 229 -15.13 3.40 29.99
C VAL A 229 -14.49 4.30 28.93
N HIS A 230 -14.17 5.55 29.28
CA HIS A 230 -13.79 6.58 28.31
C HIS A 230 -12.40 7.14 28.56
N SER A 231 -11.58 7.17 27.54
CA SER A 231 -10.27 7.82 27.55
C SER A 231 -10.15 8.81 26.39
N VAL A 232 -9.68 10.02 26.69
CA VAL A 232 -9.29 11.00 25.67
C VAL A 232 -7.79 10.98 25.48
N TYR A 233 -7.33 11.25 24.27
CA TYR A 233 -5.90 11.33 24.00
C TYR A 233 -5.57 12.42 22.99
N ALA A 234 -4.32 12.90 23.07
CA ALA A 234 -3.71 13.70 22.05
C ALA A 234 -2.33 13.15 21.73
N SER A 235 -1.93 13.17 20.47
CA SER A 235 -0.62 12.68 20.04
C SER A 235 0.03 13.56 18.97
N TYR A 236 1.34 13.52 18.97
CA TYR A 236 2.23 14.06 17.96
C TYR A 236 3.19 12.97 17.51
N THR A 237 3.37 12.83 16.20
CA THR A 237 4.32 11.88 15.60
C THR A 237 4.98 12.53 14.40
N SER A 238 6.31 12.48 14.32
CA SER A 238 7.04 12.88 13.13
C SER A 238 7.22 11.71 12.17
N ILE A 239 7.35 12.03 10.89
CA ILE A 239 7.50 11.10 9.78
C ILE A 239 8.77 11.47 9.01
N PHE A 240 9.57 10.47 8.66
CA PHE A 240 10.74 10.62 7.82
C PHE A 240 10.79 9.46 6.81
N LYS A 241 10.97 9.81 5.52
CA LYS A 241 11.11 8.85 4.44
C LYS A 241 12.04 9.37 3.35
N PRO A 242 13.24 8.82 3.17
CA PRO A 242 14.10 9.12 2.03
C PRO A 242 13.44 8.79 0.70
N GLN A 243 13.80 9.51 -0.36
CA GLN A 243 13.25 9.34 -1.69
C GLN A 243 14.31 9.51 -2.78
N PRO A 244 14.32 8.66 -3.82
CA PRO A 244 15.32 8.70 -4.91
C PRO A 244 14.88 9.60 -6.08
N TYR A 245 13.98 10.53 -5.89
CA TYR A 245 13.46 11.39 -6.95
C TYR A 245 14.37 12.59 -7.22
N ARG A 246 14.52 12.96 -8.49
CA ARG A 246 15.36 14.08 -8.93
C ARG A 246 14.52 15.19 -9.55
N ASN A 247 14.96 16.43 -9.33
CA ASN A 247 14.33 17.60 -9.95
C ASN A 247 14.85 17.81 -11.39
N GLN A 248 14.33 18.83 -12.08
CA GLN A 248 14.73 19.17 -13.44
C GLN A 248 16.22 19.49 -13.62
N ALA A 249 16.91 19.84 -12.54
CA ALA A 249 18.38 20.05 -12.53
C ALA A 249 19.18 18.79 -12.21
N GLY A 250 18.53 17.62 -12.08
CA GLY A 250 19.17 16.36 -11.73
C GLY A 250 19.54 16.21 -10.27
N LYS A 251 19.19 17.19 -9.40
CA LYS A 251 19.45 17.12 -7.96
C LYS A 251 18.39 16.25 -7.27
N LEU A 252 18.81 15.36 -6.35
CA LEU A 252 17.91 14.62 -5.49
C LEU A 252 17.03 15.57 -4.68
N LEU A 253 15.76 15.21 -4.53
CA LEU A 253 14.87 15.88 -3.58
C LEU A 253 15.27 15.53 -2.16
N GLU A 254 15.04 16.47 -1.24
CA GLU A 254 15.18 16.23 0.18
C GLU A 254 14.24 15.10 0.62
N PRO A 255 14.56 14.39 1.72
CA PRO A 255 13.67 13.38 2.26
C PRO A 255 12.27 13.94 2.51
N ARG A 256 11.29 13.07 2.37
CA ARG A 256 9.91 13.39 2.74
C ARG A 256 9.82 13.40 4.27
N GLU A 257 9.40 14.51 4.82
CA GLU A 257 9.24 14.73 6.25
C GLU A 257 7.80 15.14 6.54
N GLY A 258 7.32 14.87 7.74
CA GLY A 258 5.97 15.27 8.10
C GLY A 258 5.69 15.19 9.59
N ASP A 259 4.64 15.89 9.98
CA ASP A 259 4.10 15.92 11.33
C ASP A 259 2.65 15.45 11.32
N ASN A 260 2.32 14.56 12.22
CA ASN A 260 0.95 14.13 12.48
C ASN A 260 0.52 14.59 13.87
N TYR A 261 -0.61 15.26 13.94
CA TYR A 261 -1.30 15.66 15.16
C TYR A 261 -2.64 14.96 15.21
N GLU A 262 -2.96 14.35 16.32
CA GLU A 262 -4.21 13.63 16.50
C GLU A 262 -4.81 13.90 17.86
N LEU A 263 -6.13 14.08 17.90
CA LEU A 263 -6.94 14.19 19.11
C LEU A 263 -8.10 13.20 19.02
N GLY A 264 -8.26 12.36 20.04
CA GLY A 264 -9.29 11.33 19.96
C GLY A 264 -9.91 10.94 21.28
N LEU A 265 -10.97 10.15 21.16
CA LEU A 265 -11.72 9.51 22.24
C LEU A 265 -11.76 8.01 21.95
N LYS A 266 -11.41 7.20 22.94
CA LYS A 266 -11.59 5.75 22.93
C LYS A 266 -12.54 5.34 24.05
N SER A 267 -13.35 4.32 23.78
CA SER A 267 -14.27 3.83 24.80
C SER A 267 -14.41 2.31 24.73
N GLU A 268 -14.46 1.69 25.90
CA GLU A 268 -14.59 0.25 26.08
C GLU A 268 -15.88 -0.05 26.86
N TYR A 269 -16.87 -0.59 26.17
CA TYR A 269 -18.16 -0.94 26.76
C TYR A 269 -18.26 -2.43 27.09
N PHE A 270 -19.10 -2.79 28.02
CA PHE A 270 -19.41 -4.18 28.38
C PHE A 270 -18.17 -5.01 28.79
N GLY A 271 -17.21 -4.37 29.49
CA GLY A 271 -15.95 -5.01 29.87
C GLY A 271 -15.06 -5.36 28.70
N GLY A 272 -14.94 -4.45 27.74
CA GLY A 272 -14.06 -4.58 26.55
C GLY A 272 -14.67 -5.36 25.37
N ARG A 273 -15.93 -5.82 25.49
CA ARG A 273 -16.58 -6.55 24.38
C ARG A 273 -16.95 -5.67 23.19
N LEU A 274 -17.24 -4.38 23.43
CA LEU A 274 -17.51 -3.39 22.39
C LEU A 274 -16.56 -2.21 22.54
N ASN A 275 -15.81 -1.91 21.51
CA ASN A 275 -14.84 -0.83 21.47
C ASN A 275 -15.28 0.23 20.46
N THR A 276 -15.07 1.50 20.79
CA THR A 276 -15.28 2.61 19.88
C THR A 276 -14.07 3.53 19.89
N ALA A 277 -13.77 4.10 18.74
CA ALA A 277 -12.74 5.13 18.58
C ALA A 277 -13.25 6.27 17.71
N PHE A 278 -12.89 7.49 18.09
CA PHE A 278 -13.10 8.70 17.32
C PHE A 278 -11.80 9.48 17.31
N ALA A 279 -11.35 9.92 16.15
CA ALA A 279 -10.15 10.72 16.00
C ALA A 279 -10.34 11.87 15.02
N LEU A 280 -9.75 13.00 15.36
CA LEU A 280 -9.51 14.16 14.48
C LEU A 280 -8.01 14.22 14.25
N TYR A 281 -7.58 14.36 12.99
CA TYR A 281 -6.17 14.42 12.69
C TYR A 281 -5.81 15.47 11.65
N GLU A 282 -4.57 15.95 11.75
CA GLU A 282 -3.91 16.77 10.75
C GLU A 282 -2.52 16.20 10.47
N VAL A 283 -2.24 15.86 9.21
CA VAL A 283 -0.92 15.46 8.73
C VAL A 283 -0.39 16.55 7.81
N LYS A 284 0.75 17.14 8.16
CA LYS A 284 1.52 18.01 7.29
C LYS A 284 2.66 17.21 6.71
N LEU A 285 2.81 17.23 5.41
CA LEU A 285 3.84 16.51 4.70
C LEU A 285 4.63 17.49 3.83
N ASP A 286 5.93 17.52 4.06
CA ASP A 286 6.88 18.32 3.30
C ASP A 286 7.64 17.42 2.32
N ASN A 287 8.10 18.02 1.21
CA ASN A 287 8.91 17.37 0.18
C ASN A 287 8.23 16.18 -0.52
N ASP A 288 6.87 16.14 -0.59
CA ASP A 288 6.20 15.11 -1.38
C ASP A 288 6.56 15.28 -2.87
N ALA A 289 7.07 14.23 -3.50
CA ALA A 289 7.50 14.28 -4.89
C ALA A 289 6.29 14.31 -5.82
N VAL A 290 6.17 15.35 -6.61
CA VAL A 290 5.14 15.51 -7.63
C VAL A 290 5.82 15.64 -9.00
N ALA A 291 5.32 14.92 -9.99
CA ALA A 291 5.85 14.98 -11.35
C ALA A 291 5.83 16.42 -11.88
N ASP A 292 6.96 16.87 -12.42
CA ASP A 292 7.21 18.24 -12.88
C ASP A 292 7.85 18.22 -14.29
N GLY A 293 7.15 17.58 -15.21
CA GLY A 293 7.60 17.44 -16.57
C GLY A 293 8.67 16.35 -16.76
N THR A 294 9.43 16.48 -17.85
CA THR A 294 10.48 15.53 -18.20
C THR A 294 11.78 16.25 -18.52
N VAL A 295 12.89 15.59 -18.25
CA VAL A 295 14.24 16.04 -18.63
C VAL A 295 14.90 14.99 -19.51
N ALA A 296 15.90 15.41 -20.28
CA ALA A 296 16.68 14.48 -21.07
C ALA A 296 17.47 13.56 -20.13
N GLY A 297 17.21 12.27 -20.23
CA GLY A 297 18.00 11.21 -19.64
C GLY A 297 18.95 10.59 -20.65
N SER A 298 19.72 9.63 -20.21
CA SER A 298 20.69 8.92 -21.04
C SER A 298 20.03 8.10 -22.18
N ASP A 299 18.80 7.62 -21.96
CA ASP A 299 18.04 6.78 -22.90
C ASP A 299 16.73 7.41 -23.40
N GLY A 300 16.53 8.70 -23.12
CA GLY A 300 15.34 9.42 -23.51
C GLY A 300 14.88 10.44 -22.46
N LEU A 301 13.58 10.66 -22.40
CA LEU A 301 12.99 11.56 -21.41
C LEU A 301 12.66 10.81 -20.12
N ILE A 302 13.22 11.28 -19.01
CA ILE A 302 12.90 10.79 -17.66
C ILE A 302 12.00 11.80 -16.93
N THR A 303 11.14 11.32 -16.07
CA THR A 303 10.27 12.19 -15.28
C THR A 303 11.11 12.94 -14.24
N ALA A 304 11.03 14.27 -14.28
CA ALA A 304 11.53 15.12 -13.21
C ALA A 304 10.43 15.36 -12.17
N TYR A 305 10.85 15.69 -10.96
CA TYR A 305 9.96 15.89 -9.82
C TYR A 305 10.24 17.24 -9.14
N ARG A 306 9.22 17.82 -8.56
CA ARG A 306 9.34 18.95 -7.62
C ARG A 306 8.87 18.51 -6.24
N ALA A 307 9.44 19.13 -5.23
CA ALA A 307 8.97 18.96 -3.86
C ALA A 307 7.70 19.81 -3.64
N GLU A 308 6.69 19.20 -3.07
CA GLU A 308 5.42 19.85 -2.73
C GLU A 308 5.08 19.62 -1.26
N LYS A 309 4.43 20.60 -0.66
CA LYS A 309 3.87 20.48 0.69
C LYS A 309 2.41 20.15 0.59
N THR A 310 1.96 19.21 1.39
CA THR A 310 0.56 18.87 1.49
C THR A 310 0.08 18.86 2.93
N THR A 311 -1.20 19.18 3.12
CA THR A 311 -1.87 19.07 4.42
C THR A 311 -3.08 18.17 4.26
N THR A 312 -3.12 17.11 5.04
CA THR A 312 -4.27 16.21 5.16
C THR A 312 -4.99 16.49 6.46
N ARG A 313 -6.29 16.71 6.39
CA ARG A 313 -7.17 16.78 7.57
C ARG A 313 -8.26 15.75 7.45
N GLY A 314 -8.57 15.11 8.56
CA GLY A 314 -9.55 14.05 8.54
C GLY A 314 -10.19 13.75 9.88
N ILE A 315 -11.17 12.85 9.78
CA ILE A 315 -11.92 12.28 10.90
C ILE A 315 -11.95 10.78 10.68
N ASP A 316 -11.62 10.02 11.71
CA ASP A 316 -11.78 8.57 11.75
C ASP A 316 -12.74 8.18 12.87
N MET A 317 -13.67 7.29 12.55
CA MET A 317 -14.61 6.70 13.49
C MET A 317 -14.60 5.18 13.34
N GLU A 318 -14.57 4.48 14.46
CA GLU A 318 -14.60 3.02 14.48
C GLU A 318 -15.49 2.52 15.61
N VAL A 319 -16.23 1.44 15.33
CA VAL A 319 -16.97 0.65 16.32
C VAL A 319 -16.71 -0.81 16.01
N SER A 320 -16.23 -1.59 16.97
CA SER A 320 -15.97 -3.02 16.77
C SER A 320 -16.24 -3.82 18.03
N GLY A 321 -16.86 -4.97 17.88
CA GLY A 321 -17.14 -5.91 18.97
C GLY A 321 -18.55 -6.45 19.02
N GLU A 322 -18.95 -6.94 20.19
CA GLU A 322 -20.24 -7.56 20.45
C GLU A 322 -21.23 -6.53 21.00
N LEU A 323 -22.30 -6.24 20.22
CA LEU A 323 -23.39 -5.37 20.64
C LEU A 323 -24.34 -6.05 21.62
N ALA A 324 -24.60 -7.32 21.40
CA ALA A 324 -25.42 -8.18 22.24
C ALA A 324 -24.94 -9.64 22.07
N PRO A 325 -25.27 -10.57 22.98
CA PRO A 325 -24.85 -11.96 22.85
C PRO A 325 -25.11 -12.56 21.49
N GLY A 326 -24.02 -12.97 20.80
CA GLY A 326 -24.05 -13.51 19.44
C GLY A 326 -24.16 -12.48 18.32
N TRP A 327 -24.29 -11.18 18.62
CA TRP A 327 -24.37 -10.11 17.61
C TRP A 327 -23.08 -9.27 17.60
N ASN A 328 -22.26 -9.47 16.59
CA ASN A 328 -21.03 -8.74 16.38
C ASN A 328 -21.16 -7.69 15.27
N LEU A 329 -20.48 -6.58 15.46
CA LEU A 329 -20.42 -5.45 14.55
C LEU A 329 -18.99 -5.01 14.35
N ALA A 330 -18.62 -4.66 13.12
CA ALA A 330 -17.45 -3.85 12.80
C ALA A 330 -17.90 -2.75 11.82
N ALA A 331 -17.74 -1.50 12.22
CA ALA A 331 -18.10 -0.36 11.39
C ALA A 331 -16.99 0.69 11.45
N SER A 332 -16.69 1.31 10.32
CA SER A 332 -15.75 2.43 10.25
C SER A 332 -16.22 3.48 9.28
N TYR A 333 -15.91 4.74 9.59
CA TYR A 333 -16.09 5.86 8.70
C TYR A 333 -14.83 6.72 8.74
N THR A 334 -14.32 7.05 7.56
CA THR A 334 -13.17 7.95 7.38
C THR A 334 -13.58 9.09 6.48
N HIS A 335 -13.32 10.33 6.92
CA HIS A 335 -13.29 11.51 6.06
C HIS A 335 -11.86 12.03 6.00
N SER A 336 -11.30 12.19 4.79
CA SER A 336 -9.92 12.66 4.61
C SER A 336 -9.82 13.59 3.40
N ARG A 337 -9.21 14.75 3.59
CA ARG A 337 -9.00 15.72 2.53
C ARG A 337 -7.55 16.18 2.49
N VAL A 338 -6.91 15.98 1.34
CA VAL A 338 -5.54 16.41 1.06
C VAL A 338 -5.57 17.69 0.25
N LYS A 339 -4.85 18.71 0.71
CA LYS A 339 -4.66 19.99 0.03
C LYS A 339 -3.18 20.29 -0.16
N ASP A 340 -2.85 20.98 -1.23
CA ASP A 340 -1.55 21.62 -1.43
C ASP A 340 -1.43 22.96 -0.72
N ASN A 341 -0.31 23.67 -0.95
CA ASN A 341 -0.06 25.01 -0.37
C ASN A 341 -1.02 26.09 -0.88
N ASP A 342 -1.58 25.92 -2.07
CA ASP A 342 -2.53 26.88 -2.67
C ASP A 342 -3.95 26.63 -2.16
N GLY A 343 -4.14 25.60 -1.34
CA GLY A 343 -5.42 25.21 -0.76
C GLY A 343 -6.28 24.37 -1.70
N GLU A 344 -5.74 23.99 -2.84
CA GLU A 344 -6.42 23.13 -3.81
C GLU A 344 -6.40 21.66 -3.37
N ARG A 345 -7.44 20.93 -3.74
CA ARG A 345 -7.51 19.51 -3.45
C ARG A 345 -6.59 18.72 -4.38
N VAL A 346 -5.65 17.99 -3.79
CA VAL A 346 -4.77 17.03 -4.48
C VAL A 346 -5.10 15.60 -4.09
N LYS A 347 -4.40 14.60 -4.69
CA LYS A 347 -4.65 13.15 -4.48
C LYS A 347 -6.11 12.78 -4.78
N THR A 348 -6.65 13.31 -5.85
CA THR A 348 -8.06 13.16 -6.22
C THR A 348 -8.45 11.74 -6.69
N THR A 349 -7.47 10.87 -6.88
CA THR A 349 -7.63 9.44 -7.13
C THR A 349 -8.01 8.64 -5.87
N ILE A 350 -7.99 9.29 -4.70
CA ILE A 350 -8.40 8.71 -3.42
C ILE A 350 -9.76 9.30 -3.03
N PRO A 351 -10.75 8.49 -2.61
CA PRO A 351 -12.03 8.98 -2.12
C PRO A 351 -11.84 9.81 -0.85
N MET A 352 -12.65 10.85 -0.65
CA MET A 352 -12.63 11.64 0.59
C MET A 352 -13.35 10.94 1.73
N ASP A 353 -14.43 10.26 1.41
CA ASP A 353 -15.30 9.60 2.38
C ASP A 353 -15.36 8.12 2.10
N MET A 354 -15.17 7.31 3.14
CA MET A 354 -15.32 5.87 3.11
C MET A 354 -16.15 5.42 4.31
N PHE A 355 -17.11 4.54 4.06
CA PHE A 355 -17.89 3.87 5.11
C PHE A 355 -17.85 2.38 4.87
N LYS A 356 -17.52 1.63 5.93
CA LYS A 356 -17.54 0.16 5.92
C LYS A 356 -18.36 -0.32 7.11
N LEU A 357 -19.21 -1.29 6.86
CA LEU A 357 -19.98 -1.96 7.88
C LEU A 357 -19.99 -3.45 7.61
N TRP A 358 -19.72 -4.25 8.62
CA TRP A 358 -19.92 -5.68 8.61
C TRP A 358 -20.57 -6.10 9.93
N SER A 359 -21.63 -6.89 9.84
CA SER A 359 -22.33 -7.39 11.03
C SER A 359 -22.61 -8.88 10.89
N THR A 360 -22.49 -9.62 11.98
CA THR A 360 -22.81 -11.04 12.04
C THR A 360 -23.69 -11.32 13.25
N TYR A 361 -24.64 -12.23 13.07
CA TYR A 361 -25.52 -12.68 14.14
C TYR A 361 -25.60 -14.20 14.19
N GLN A 362 -25.22 -14.78 15.31
CA GLN A 362 -25.41 -16.19 15.61
C GLN A 362 -26.87 -16.41 16.04
N LEU A 363 -27.59 -17.22 15.28
CA LEU A 363 -28.98 -17.52 15.60
C LEU A 363 -29.06 -18.34 16.90
N SER A 364 -30.23 -18.35 17.53
CA SER A 364 -30.48 -19.06 18.76
C SER A 364 -31.39 -20.29 18.57
N GLY A 365 -31.50 -21.14 19.57
CA GLY A 365 -32.36 -22.32 19.60
C GLY A 365 -31.90 -23.38 18.58
N GLU A 366 -32.82 -23.94 17.81
CA GLU A 366 -32.53 -24.99 16.84
C GLU A 366 -31.53 -24.57 15.74
N LEU A 367 -31.35 -23.27 15.53
CA LEU A 367 -30.45 -22.69 14.54
C LEU A 367 -29.15 -22.15 15.15
N GLU A 368 -28.81 -22.46 16.39
CA GLU A 368 -27.62 -21.96 17.08
C GLU A 368 -26.29 -22.22 16.36
N ARG A 369 -26.26 -23.22 15.45
CA ARG A 369 -25.12 -23.55 14.62
C ARG A 369 -24.98 -22.65 13.39
N LEU A 370 -25.97 -21.81 13.10
CA LEU A 370 -25.99 -20.92 11.96
C LEU A 370 -25.66 -19.49 12.38
N THR A 371 -24.62 -18.92 11.78
CA THR A 371 -24.32 -17.49 11.85
C THR A 371 -24.60 -16.88 10.48
N VAL A 372 -25.39 -15.84 10.45
CA VAL A 372 -25.64 -15.03 9.26
C VAL A 372 -24.95 -13.69 9.39
N GLY A 373 -24.57 -13.10 8.26
CA GLY A 373 -23.92 -11.81 8.29
C GLY A 373 -24.04 -11.08 6.95
N GLY A 374 -23.75 -9.81 7.01
CA GLY A 374 -23.71 -8.97 5.82
C GLY A 374 -23.07 -7.62 6.11
N GLY A 375 -22.73 -6.94 5.06
CA GLY A 375 -22.10 -5.64 5.18
C GLY A 375 -22.18 -4.81 3.93
N VAL A 376 -21.79 -3.55 4.10
CA VAL A 376 -21.75 -2.52 3.06
C VAL A 376 -20.38 -1.88 3.06
N ASN A 377 -19.79 -1.71 1.88
CA ASN A 377 -18.64 -0.85 1.66
C ASN A 377 -19.09 0.27 0.71
N TRP A 378 -19.05 1.49 1.18
CA TRP A 378 -19.37 2.69 0.42
C TRP A 378 -18.19 3.63 0.37
N GLN A 379 -18.02 4.32 -0.76
CA GLN A 379 -17.05 5.40 -0.88
C GLN A 379 -17.57 6.53 -1.76
N SER A 380 -17.09 7.75 -1.48
CA SER A 380 -17.35 8.93 -2.29
C SER A 380 -16.60 8.87 -3.62
N GLY A 381 -17.04 9.72 -4.56
CA GLY A 381 -16.45 9.81 -5.89
C GLY A 381 -14.99 10.25 -5.90
N MET A 382 -14.24 9.73 -6.86
CA MET A 382 -12.85 10.06 -7.14
C MET A 382 -12.65 10.40 -8.62
N HIS A 383 -11.54 11.05 -8.95
CA HIS A 383 -11.22 11.40 -10.33
C HIS A 383 -9.73 11.63 -10.52
N PHE A 384 -9.30 11.57 -11.78
CA PHE A 384 -8.01 12.10 -12.21
C PHE A 384 -8.16 12.83 -13.54
N THR A 385 -7.17 13.65 -13.86
CA THR A 385 -7.12 14.36 -15.13
C THR A 385 -6.01 13.77 -15.97
N ALA A 386 -6.38 13.06 -17.02
CA ALA A 386 -5.45 12.56 -18.02
C ALA A 386 -5.23 13.64 -19.09
N THR A 387 -4.01 13.83 -19.53
CA THR A 387 -3.71 14.62 -20.74
C THR A 387 -3.20 13.67 -21.80
N PRO A 388 -4.08 13.04 -22.59
CA PRO A 388 -3.65 12.18 -23.67
C PRO A 388 -2.82 13.02 -24.66
N TRP A 389 -1.57 12.68 -24.84
CA TRP A 389 -0.62 13.46 -25.65
C TRP A 389 -1.06 13.72 -27.09
N GLN A 390 -1.97 12.91 -27.62
CA GLN A 390 -2.53 13.07 -28.97
C GLN A 390 -3.70 14.04 -29.07
N VAL A 391 -4.44 14.24 -27.97
CA VAL A 391 -5.60 15.14 -27.95
C VAL A 391 -5.21 16.52 -27.47
N GLY A 392 -4.10 16.62 -26.71
CA GLY A 392 -3.54 17.86 -26.19
C GLY A 392 -4.39 18.55 -25.12
N ASN A 393 -5.63 18.13 -24.95
CA ASN A 393 -6.56 18.70 -23.97
C ASN A 393 -6.72 17.74 -22.77
N PRO A 394 -6.70 18.26 -21.54
CA PRO A 394 -6.93 17.45 -20.36
C PRO A 394 -8.37 16.89 -20.33
N VAL A 395 -8.49 15.60 -20.05
CA VAL A 395 -9.76 14.88 -19.92
C VAL A 395 -9.92 14.43 -18.47
N LYS A 396 -11.01 14.85 -17.84
CA LYS A 396 -11.32 14.45 -16.47
C LYS A 396 -12.09 13.13 -16.47
N ILE A 397 -11.44 12.07 -15.97
CA ILE A 397 -12.03 10.75 -15.78
C ILE A 397 -12.56 10.68 -14.35
N LYS A 398 -13.83 10.27 -14.19
CA LYS A 398 -14.51 10.26 -12.89
C LYS A 398 -15.09 8.87 -12.60
N GLN A 399 -14.99 8.48 -11.34
CA GLN A 399 -15.82 7.47 -10.70
C GLN A 399 -16.78 8.18 -9.76
N GLY A 400 -18.07 7.97 -9.92
CA GLY A 400 -19.07 8.42 -8.94
C GLY A 400 -18.92 7.68 -7.60
N ASP A 401 -19.67 8.12 -6.61
CA ASP A 401 -19.86 7.35 -5.39
C ASP A 401 -20.53 6.00 -5.69
N TYR A 402 -20.15 4.98 -4.95
CA TYR A 402 -20.74 3.64 -5.09
C TYR A 402 -20.74 2.87 -3.76
N ALA A 403 -21.59 1.85 -3.70
CA ALA A 403 -21.62 0.92 -2.59
C ALA A 403 -21.65 -0.52 -3.08
N THR A 404 -20.93 -1.40 -2.39
CA THR A 404 -21.01 -2.85 -2.58
C THR A 404 -21.57 -3.50 -1.33
N VAL A 405 -22.42 -4.52 -1.52
CA VAL A 405 -23.01 -5.29 -0.43
C VAL A 405 -22.51 -6.72 -0.47
N GLY A 406 -22.10 -7.22 0.68
CA GLY A 406 -21.72 -8.61 0.90
C GLY A 406 -22.70 -9.32 1.84
N LEU A 407 -22.94 -10.61 1.61
CA LEU A 407 -23.73 -11.48 2.51
C LEU A 407 -22.92 -12.74 2.84
N MET A 408 -23.14 -13.28 4.03
CA MET A 408 -22.46 -14.49 4.51
C MET A 408 -23.41 -15.37 5.32
N ALA A 409 -23.24 -16.67 5.18
CA ALA A 409 -23.81 -17.68 6.08
C ALA A 409 -22.74 -18.70 6.46
N ARG A 410 -22.51 -18.89 7.76
CA ARG A 410 -21.58 -19.89 8.31
C ARG A 410 -22.37 -20.91 9.11
N TYR A 411 -22.14 -22.19 8.82
CA TYR A 411 -22.75 -23.28 9.57
C TYR A 411 -21.66 -24.12 10.28
N GLN A 412 -21.83 -24.33 11.60
CA GLN A 412 -20.97 -25.17 12.40
C GLN A 412 -21.43 -26.62 12.29
N LEU A 413 -20.73 -27.44 11.48
CA LEU A 413 -21.05 -28.84 11.21
C LEU A 413 -20.75 -29.71 12.42
N THR A 414 -19.56 -29.53 13.01
CA THR A 414 -19.13 -30.14 14.28
C THR A 414 -18.40 -29.07 15.12
N PRO A 415 -18.06 -29.31 16.39
CA PRO A 415 -17.26 -28.36 17.15
C PRO A 415 -15.95 -27.92 16.49
N GLN A 416 -15.37 -28.80 15.64
CA GLN A 416 -14.11 -28.56 14.95
C GLN A 416 -14.26 -28.15 13.49
N TRP A 417 -15.45 -28.32 12.88
CA TRP A 417 -15.63 -28.14 11.45
C TRP A 417 -16.73 -27.15 11.13
N SER A 418 -16.42 -26.12 10.37
CA SER A 418 -17.39 -25.17 9.87
C SER A 418 -17.27 -24.97 8.36
N ALA A 419 -18.40 -24.64 7.72
CA ALA A 419 -18.48 -24.22 6.34
C ALA A 419 -19.06 -22.80 6.27
N THR A 420 -18.51 -21.97 5.38
CA THR A 420 -18.96 -20.59 5.18
C THR A 420 -19.22 -20.36 3.69
N ALA A 421 -20.40 -19.84 3.36
CA ALA A 421 -20.74 -19.35 2.03
C ALA A 421 -20.81 -17.82 2.07
N THR A 422 -20.18 -17.16 1.10
CA THR A 422 -20.15 -15.70 0.98
C THR A 422 -20.55 -15.29 -0.43
N VAL A 423 -21.31 -14.23 -0.53
CA VAL A 423 -21.65 -13.54 -1.79
C VAL A 423 -21.14 -12.12 -1.68
N ASN A 424 -20.19 -11.74 -2.51
CA ASN A 424 -19.65 -10.38 -2.58
C ASN A 424 -20.31 -9.64 -3.75
N ASN A 425 -20.44 -8.32 -3.59
CA ASN A 425 -21.08 -7.44 -4.57
C ASN A 425 -22.43 -8.00 -5.06
N VAL A 426 -23.34 -8.21 -4.12
CA VAL A 426 -24.65 -8.87 -4.33
C VAL A 426 -25.44 -8.24 -5.49
N PHE A 427 -25.36 -6.91 -5.64
CA PHE A 427 -26.09 -6.17 -6.66
C PHE A 427 -25.35 -6.04 -7.99
N ASP A 428 -24.16 -6.66 -8.10
CA ASP A 428 -23.30 -6.61 -9.28
C ASP A 428 -22.93 -5.17 -9.69
N GLU A 429 -22.70 -4.29 -8.69
CA GLU A 429 -22.31 -2.91 -8.94
C GLU A 429 -21.04 -2.85 -9.80
N LYS A 430 -21.05 -1.99 -10.82
CA LYS A 430 -19.95 -1.83 -11.77
C LYS A 430 -19.21 -0.52 -11.45
N TYR A 431 -18.01 -0.63 -10.95
CA TYR A 431 -17.20 0.50 -10.51
C TYR A 431 -15.73 0.32 -10.90
N PHE A 432 -14.97 1.41 -10.87
CA PHE A 432 -13.51 1.36 -10.91
C PHE A 432 -12.97 1.30 -9.48
N SER A 433 -12.18 0.27 -9.20
CA SER A 433 -11.56 0.09 -7.88
C SER A 433 -10.34 0.98 -7.68
N SER A 434 -9.65 1.33 -8.77
CA SER A 434 -8.48 2.18 -8.74
C SER A 434 -8.32 2.98 -10.03
N PHE A 435 -7.68 4.14 -9.88
CA PHE A 435 -7.13 4.92 -10.97
C PHE A 435 -5.62 4.93 -10.87
N ASP A 436 -4.96 4.78 -12.01
CA ASP A 436 -3.52 4.97 -12.17
C ASP A 436 -3.30 6.17 -13.09
N ASP A 437 -2.92 7.29 -12.49
CA ASP A 437 -2.68 8.55 -13.19
C ASP A 437 -1.38 8.54 -14.00
N ASN A 438 -0.39 7.74 -13.58
CA ASN A 438 0.86 7.59 -14.33
C ASN A 438 0.64 6.88 -15.66
N PHE A 439 -0.21 5.84 -15.68
CA PHE A 439 -0.51 5.07 -16.89
C PHE A 439 -1.82 5.48 -17.56
N ASN A 440 -2.51 6.52 -17.06
CA ASN A 440 -3.82 6.94 -17.55
C ASN A 440 -4.82 5.78 -17.65
N SER A 441 -4.81 4.90 -16.66
CA SER A 441 -5.60 3.68 -16.65
C SER A 441 -6.53 3.58 -15.45
N ALA A 442 -7.52 2.70 -15.55
CA ALA A 442 -8.46 2.40 -14.49
C ALA A 442 -8.75 0.90 -14.46
N SER A 443 -8.80 0.33 -13.27
CA SER A 443 -9.14 -1.07 -13.08
C SER A 443 -10.57 -1.22 -12.56
N TYR A 444 -11.34 -2.11 -13.18
CA TYR A 444 -12.67 -2.45 -12.67
C TYR A 444 -12.58 -3.18 -11.34
N GLY A 445 -13.50 -2.88 -10.45
CA GLY A 445 -13.73 -3.66 -9.25
C GLY A 445 -14.33 -5.05 -9.57
N GLU A 446 -14.26 -5.93 -8.58
CA GLU A 446 -14.76 -7.30 -8.71
C GLU A 446 -16.27 -7.32 -9.00
N PRO A 447 -16.71 -8.17 -9.95
CA PRO A 447 -18.13 -8.45 -10.15
C PRO A 447 -18.70 -9.21 -8.97
N ARG A 448 -20.02 -9.43 -8.96
CA ARG A 448 -20.62 -10.37 -8.02
C ARG A 448 -19.92 -11.72 -8.12
N ASN A 449 -19.46 -12.19 -6.98
CA ASN A 449 -18.78 -13.47 -6.87
C ASN A 449 -19.28 -14.28 -5.66
N PHE A 450 -19.07 -15.58 -5.72
CA PHE A 450 -19.45 -16.53 -4.70
C PHE A 450 -18.23 -17.28 -4.21
N MET A 451 -18.09 -17.42 -2.91
CA MET A 451 -17.03 -18.18 -2.30
C MET A 451 -17.60 -19.15 -1.26
N VAL A 452 -17.08 -20.37 -1.27
CA VAL A 452 -17.34 -21.36 -0.22
C VAL A 452 -16.01 -21.74 0.40
N SER A 453 -15.92 -21.64 1.71
CA SER A 453 -14.73 -22.03 2.47
C SER A 453 -15.09 -23.04 3.56
N SER A 454 -14.15 -23.90 3.90
CA SER A 454 -14.26 -24.87 4.96
C SER A 454 -13.09 -24.68 5.93
N LYS A 455 -13.38 -24.64 7.23
CA LYS A 455 -12.39 -24.52 8.29
C LYS A 455 -12.47 -25.74 9.20
N TRP A 456 -11.34 -26.39 9.39
CA TRP A 456 -11.17 -27.49 10.34
C TRP A 456 -10.16 -27.08 11.42
N GLU A 457 -10.51 -27.27 12.67
CA GLU A 457 -9.68 -27.02 13.85
C GLU A 457 -9.37 -28.37 14.52
N PHE A 458 -8.10 -28.67 14.75
CA PHE A 458 -7.63 -29.93 15.34
C PHE A 458 -6.84 -29.67 16.63
#